data_2a72d7d8e5f57ab5331cb771c1600071
#
_entry.id   2a72d7d8e5f57ab5331cb771c1600071
#
_cell.length_a   1.000
_cell.length_b   1.000
_cell.length_c   1.000
_cell.angle_alpha   90.00
_cell.angle_beta   90.00
_cell.angle_gamma   90.00
#
_symmetry.space_group_name_H-M   'P 1'
#
loop_
_entity.id
_entity.type
_entity.pdbx_description
1 polymer ?
#
loop_
_entity_poly.entity_id
_entity_poly.type
_entity_poly.pdbx_seq_one_letter_code
_entity_poly.pdbx_strand_id
1 'polypeptide(L)'
;MTEPGGGDFGSTRQQAIDALCEHFANDALSVEEFESRVDLAHKAESTADLRKLLADLPTGDLPIKAGDSNALAPAPFQASVPASRVKERGFVLAVLGGVGRKGRWIPARQTYAVSLLGGVELDFREALLSPGVTDVWIFTALGGAEIIVPPGLTVESDGVAILGGFEHREEATLNTDPDAPVLRVRGLALLGGVEVSHRYPGETPRDAKRRRRLDRKKRRLSRKEAERLGDGS
;
A
#
# COMPACT_ATOMS: atom_id res chain seq x y z
N MET A 1 -24.15 33.72 -3.35
CA MET A 1 -23.99 32.80 -2.20
C MET A 1 -23.64 31.46 -2.78
N THR A 2 -22.36 31.14 -2.79
CA THR A 2 -21.78 29.91 -3.41
C THR A 2 -21.47 28.97 -2.26
N GLU A 3 -22.11 27.81 -2.23
CA GLU A 3 -21.85 26.77 -1.25
C GLU A 3 -20.48 26.10 -1.53
N PRO A 4 -19.52 26.12 -0.60
CA PRO A 4 -18.32 25.30 -0.69
C PRO A 4 -18.49 24.08 0.22
N GLY A 5 -18.56 22.86 -0.28
CA GLY A 5 -18.48 21.74 0.65
C GLY A 5 -18.73 20.32 0.21
N GLY A 6 -18.84 19.99 -1.08
CA GLY A 6 -19.13 18.59 -1.46
C GLY A 6 -17.96 17.60 -1.37
N GLY A 7 -16.72 18.08 -1.38
CA GLY A 7 -15.53 17.21 -1.39
C GLY A 7 -14.98 16.88 0.01
N ASP A 8 -15.15 17.77 0.97
CA ASP A 8 -14.57 17.65 2.31
C ASP A 8 -15.42 16.77 3.24
N PHE A 9 -16.73 16.83 3.10
CA PHE A 9 -17.63 16.03 3.94
C PHE A 9 -17.57 14.53 3.67
N GLY A 10 -17.40 14.13 2.40
CA GLY A 10 -17.23 12.73 2.03
C GLY A 10 -15.94 12.12 2.58
N SER A 11 -14.85 12.87 2.59
CA SER A 11 -13.59 12.46 3.18
C SER A 11 -13.67 12.36 4.70
N THR A 12 -14.34 13.30 5.36
CA THR A 12 -14.56 13.30 6.82
C THR A 12 -15.44 12.13 7.26
N ARG A 13 -16.46 11.78 6.47
CA ARG A 13 -17.30 10.61 6.74
C ARG A 13 -16.46 9.32 6.66
N GLN A 14 -15.61 9.18 5.64
CA GLN A 14 -14.76 8.01 5.52
C GLN A 14 -13.80 7.89 6.69
N GLN A 15 -13.18 8.98 7.13
CA GLN A 15 -12.31 9.01 8.30
C GLN A 15 -13.04 8.60 9.59
N ALA A 16 -14.29 9.00 9.76
CA ALA A 16 -15.10 8.59 10.91
C ALA A 16 -15.39 7.08 10.89
N ILE A 17 -15.71 6.52 9.72
CA ILE A 17 -15.93 5.08 9.56
C ILE A 17 -14.63 4.31 9.81
N ASP A 18 -13.50 4.78 9.31
CA ASP A 18 -12.18 4.15 9.52
C ASP A 18 -11.80 4.14 11.01
N ALA A 19 -12.08 5.24 11.74
CA ALA A 19 -11.89 5.32 13.19
C ALA A 19 -12.80 4.33 13.95
N LEU A 20 -14.06 4.18 13.54
CA LEU A 20 -14.98 3.18 14.12
C LEU A 20 -14.48 1.75 13.88
N CYS A 21 -13.94 1.45 12.70
CA CYS A 21 -13.33 0.15 12.40
C CYS A 21 -12.13 -0.14 13.30
N GLU A 22 -11.29 0.87 13.57
CA GLU A 22 -10.12 0.74 14.44
C GLU A 22 -10.53 0.48 15.90
N HIS A 23 -11.52 1.20 16.42
CA HIS A 23 -12.07 0.98 17.77
C HIS A 23 -12.74 -0.39 17.91
N PHE A 24 -13.43 -0.86 16.88
CA PHE A 24 -14.00 -2.21 16.85
C PHE A 24 -12.89 -3.29 16.83
N ALA A 25 -11.84 -3.10 16.04
CA ALA A 25 -10.70 -4.02 15.98
C ALA A 25 -9.90 -4.11 17.30
N ASN A 26 -10.01 -3.07 18.14
CA ASN A 26 -9.39 -3.02 19.47
C ASN A 26 -10.37 -3.40 20.61
N ASP A 27 -11.47 -4.06 20.29
CA ASP A 27 -12.52 -4.51 21.24
C ASP A 27 -13.13 -3.36 22.08
N ALA A 28 -13.04 -2.11 21.60
CA ALA A 28 -13.64 -0.95 22.26
C ALA A 28 -15.13 -0.76 21.91
N LEU A 29 -15.64 -1.48 20.93
CA LEU A 29 -17.02 -1.49 20.47
C LEU A 29 -17.52 -2.92 20.33
N SER A 30 -18.76 -3.18 20.72
CA SER A 30 -19.45 -4.42 20.36
C SER A 30 -19.88 -4.41 18.88
N VAL A 31 -20.24 -5.56 18.33
CA VAL A 31 -20.72 -5.70 16.94
C VAL A 31 -21.94 -4.82 16.71
N GLU A 32 -22.89 -4.86 17.63
CA GLU A 32 -24.15 -4.12 17.54
C GLU A 32 -23.92 -2.58 17.60
N GLU A 33 -22.99 -2.14 18.47
CA GLU A 33 -22.61 -0.72 18.57
C GLU A 33 -21.87 -0.25 17.31
N PHE A 34 -20.97 -1.08 16.80
CA PHE A 34 -20.25 -0.77 15.57
C PHE A 34 -21.21 -0.64 14.37
N GLU A 35 -22.10 -1.61 14.14
CA GLU A 35 -23.07 -1.57 13.05
C GLU A 35 -24.00 -0.34 13.15
N SER A 36 -24.50 -0.07 14.36
CA SER A 36 -25.35 1.09 14.61
C SER A 36 -24.63 2.42 14.31
N ARG A 37 -23.36 2.56 14.71
CA ARG A 37 -22.59 3.79 14.47
C ARG A 37 -22.18 3.95 13.02
N VAL A 38 -21.86 2.88 12.30
CA VAL A 38 -21.59 2.92 10.86
C VAL A 38 -22.85 3.35 10.09
N ASP A 39 -24.01 2.83 10.44
CA ASP A 39 -25.29 3.26 9.87
C ASP A 39 -25.57 4.75 10.10
N LEU A 40 -25.30 5.25 11.31
CA LEU A 40 -25.44 6.68 11.64
C LEU A 40 -24.41 7.53 10.89
N ALA A 41 -23.17 7.03 10.70
CA ALA A 41 -22.17 7.75 9.92
C ALA A 41 -22.57 7.88 8.45
N HIS A 42 -23.20 6.87 7.87
CA HIS A 42 -23.75 6.95 6.51
C HIS A 42 -24.92 7.95 6.40
N LYS A 43 -25.74 8.09 7.45
CA LYS A 43 -26.90 9.00 7.52
C LYS A 43 -26.53 10.43 7.99
N ALA A 44 -25.31 10.63 8.48
CA ALA A 44 -24.86 11.93 8.97
C ALA A 44 -24.89 13.00 7.85
N GLU A 45 -25.41 14.16 8.16
CA GLU A 45 -25.52 15.29 7.23
C GLU A 45 -24.50 16.40 7.56
N SER A 46 -23.83 16.31 8.72
CA SER A 46 -22.83 17.28 9.15
C SER A 46 -21.58 16.63 9.76
N THR A 47 -20.46 17.36 9.74
CA THR A 47 -19.21 16.96 10.42
C THR A 47 -19.39 16.94 11.95
N ALA A 48 -20.32 17.70 12.50
CA ALA A 48 -20.67 17.68 13.91
C ALA A 48 -21.33 16.36 14.32
N ASP A 49 -22.15 15.77 13.46
CA ASP A 49 -22.78 14.48 13.72
C ASP A 49 -21.75 13.35 13.69
N LEU A 50 -20.81 13.39 12.73
CA LEU A 50 -19.72 12.43 12.67
C LEU A 50 -18.82 12.47 13.92
N ARG A 51 -18.53 13.67 14.45
CA ARG A 51 -17.76 13.81 15.69
C ARG A 51 -18.48 13.26 16.92
N LYS A 52 -19.80 13.37 17.00
CA LYS A 52 -20.58 12.81 18.10
C LYS A 52 -20.49 11.28 18.18
N LEU A 53 -20.36 10.61 17.03
CA LEU A 53 -20.23 9.15 16.95
C LEU A 53 -18.92 8.62 17.54
N LEU A 54 -17.92 9.49 17.67
CA LEU A 54 -16.59 9.17 18.19
C LEU A 54 -16.33 9.76 19.57
N ALA A 55 -17.24 10.60 20.10
CA ALA A 55 -17.00 11.45 21.28
C ALA A 55 -16.86 10.65 22.58
N ASP A 56 -17.46 9.48 22.68
CA ASP A 56 -17.46 8.61 23.86
C ASP A 56 -16.44 7.46 23.76
N LEU A 57 -15.74 7.37 22.64
CA LEU A 57 -14.70 6.36 22.47
C LEU A 57 -13.40 6.82 23.14
N PRO A 58 -12.63 5.89 23.74
CA PRO A 58 -11.36 6.23 24.38
C PRO A 58 -10.43 6.87 23.35
N THR A 59 -10.13 8.15 23.56
CA THR A 59 -9.15 8.92 22.80
C THR A 59 -7.75 8.41 23.16
N GLY A 60 -7.39 7.25 22.70
CA GLY A 60 -6.00 6.89 22.54
C GLY A 60 -5.49 7.75 21.41
N ASP A 61 -4.41 8.51 21.65
CA ASP A 61 -3.77 9.47 20.76
C ASP A 61 -3.97 9.19 19.26
N LEU A 62 -5.13 9.56 18.73
CA LEU A 62 -5.34 9.71 17.32
C LEU A 62 -4.85 11.12 16.97
N PRO A 63 -3.75 11.28 16.26
CA PRO A 63 -3.35 12.59 15.80
C PRO A 63 -4.32 13.04 14.71
N ILE A 64 -5.44 13.64 15.10
CA ILE A 64 -6.23 14.49 14.21
C ILE A 64 -5.39 15.75 13.99
N LYS A 65 -4.38 15.66 13.14
CA LYS A 65 -3.68 16.82 12.62
C LYS A 65 -4.64 17.59 11.74
N ALA A 66 -5.16 18.68 12.29
CA ALA A 66 -5.75 19.75 11.50
C ALA A 66 -4.74 20.19 10.43
N GLY A 67 -5.13 20.04 9.17
CA GLY A 67 -4.68 20.81 8.04
C GLY A 67 -3.19 21.07 7.86
N ASP A 68 -2.46 20.09 7.33
CA ASP A 68 -1.29 20.40 6.51
C ASP A 68 -1.45 19.75 5.14
N SER A 69 -1.84 20.56 4.18
CA SER A 69 -2.09 20.20 2.78
C SER A 69 -0.80 19.85 2.01
N ASN A 70 0.29 19.51 2.70
CA ASN A 70 1.59 19.22 2.09
C ASN A 70 2.14 17.82 2.41
N ALA A 71 1.31 16.88 2.85
CA ALA A 71 1.74 15.52 3.20
C ALA A 71 1.20 14.47 2.22
N LEU A 72 1.69 14.48 0.99
CA LEU A 72 1.41 13.41 0.01
C LEU A 72 2.69 12.68 -0.42
N ALA A 73 3.72 12.71 0.39
CA ALA A 73 4.78 11.72 0.32
C ALA A 73 4.45 10.62 1.34
N PRO A 74 4.32 9.35 0.95
CA PRO A 74 4.18 8.27 1.90
C PRO A 74 5.40 8.30 2.84
N ALA A 75 5.13 8.17 4.16
CA ALA A 75 6.20 8.10 5.13
C ALA A 75 7.18 6.97 4.75
N PRO A 76 8.50 7.17 4.95
CA PRO A 76 9.48 6.14 4.61
C PRO A 76 9.19 4.86 5.39
N PHE A 77 9.25 3.74 4.68
CA PHE A 77 9.05 2.43 5.28
C PHE A 77 10.24 2.12 6.22
N GLN A 78 9.94 1.74 7.45
CA GLN A 78 10.97 1.46 8.46
C GLN A 78 11.12 -0.05 8.70
N ALA A 79 12.34 -0.45 9.07
CA ALA A 79 12.62 -1.81 9.46
C ALA A 79 11.89 -2.19 10.74
N SER A 80 11.25 -3.37 10.74
CA SER A 80 10.38 -3.82 11.83
C SER A 80 10.99 -4.92 12.69
N VAL A 81 12.06 -5.58 12.21
CA VAL A 81 12.73 -6.67 12.91
C VAL A 81 14.24 -6.55 12.83
N PRO A 82 14.98 -6.97 13.88
CA PRO A 82 16.44 -7.00 13.84
C PRO A 82 16.93 -8.09 12.87
N ALA A 83 18.08 -7.84 12.26
CA ALA A 83 18.70 -8.75 11.29
C ALA A 83 18.94 -10.18 11.86
N SER A 84 19.15 -10.31 13.17
CA SER A 84 19.36 -11.60 13.84
C SER A 84 18.15 -12.54 13.84
N ARG A 85 16.94 -12.01 13.59
CA ARG A 85 15.70 -12.82 13.49
C ARG A 85 15.39 -13.27 12.08
N VAL A 86 16.13 -12.80 11.09
CA VAL A 86 15.88 -13.09 9.68
C VAL A 86 16.68 -14.33 9.26
N LYS A 87 16.00 -15.28 8.63
CA LYS A 87 16.66 -16.45 8.03
C LYS A 87 17.46 -16.01 6.81
N GLU A 88 18.59 -16.66 6.55
CA GLU A 88 19.42 -16.35 5.38
C GLU A 88 18.70 -16.71 4.08
N ARG A 89 18.04 -17.87 4.00
CA ARG A 89 17.38 -18.35 2.79
C ARG A 89 15.95 -18.81 3.05
N GLY A 90 15.07 -18.50 2.10
CA GLY A 90 13.70 -18.95 2.07
C GLY A 90 13.29 -19.44 0.68
N PHE A 91 12.35 -20.38 0.62
CA PHE A 91 11.86 -20.93 -0.62
C PHE A 91 10.34 -20.85 -0.68
N VAL A 92 9.83 -20.51 -1.87
CA VAL A 92 8.41 -20.52 -2.22
C VAL A 92 8.27 -21.27 -3.54
N LEU A 93 7.56 -22.38 -3.55
CA LEU A 93 7.46 -23.24 -4.72
C LEU A 93 6.00 -23.46 -5.10
N ALA A 94 5.66 -23.13 -6.34
CA ALA A 94 4.36 -23.41 -6.97
C ALA A 94 4.60 -24.32 -8.19
N VAL A 95 4.27 -25.60 -8.11
CA VAL A 95 4.44 -26.54 -9.22
C VAL A 95 3.22 -26.52 -10.13
N LEU A 96 2.04 -26.79 -9.59
CA LEU A 96 0.75 -26.74 -10.25
C LEU A 96 -0.20 -25.94 -9.37
N GLY A 97 -0.59 -24.75 -9.80
CA GLY A 97 -1.47 -23.85 -9.04
C GLY A 97 -0.76 -22.65 -8.44
N GLY A 98 -1.36 -22.01 -7.44
CA GLY A 98 -0.86 -20.78 -6.85
C GLY A 98 -0.34 -20.96 -5.42
N VAL A 99 0.70 -20.22 -5.08
CA VAL A 99 1.22 -20.07 -3.72
C VAL A 99 1.27 -18.61 -3.37
N GLY A 100 0.74 -18.24 -2.20
CA GLY A 100 0.75 -16.87 -1.68
C GLY A 100 1.40 -16.75 -0.31
N ARG A 101 2.12 -15.66 -0.09
CA ARG A 101 2.58 -15.21 1.22
C ARG A 101 1.97 -13.84 1.49
N LYS A 102 1.09 -13.79 2.51
CA LYS A 102 0.34 -12.57 2.88
C LYS A 102 0.36 -12.37 4.39
N GLY A 103 0.00 -11.16 4.82
CA GLY A 103 -0.09 -10.79 6.23
C GLY A 103 1.28 -10.59 6.87
N ARG A 104 1.36 -10.77 8.18
CA ARG A 104 2.59 -10.52 8.96
C ARG A 104 3.54 -11.71 8.88
N TRP A 105 4.55 -11.62 8.04
CA TRP A 105 5.59 -12.63 7.90
C TRP A 105 6.97 -11.98 7.83
N ILE A 106 8.01 -12.74 8.13
CA ILE A 106 9.41 -12.27 8.07
C ILE A 106 10.04 -12.90 6.82
N PRO A 107 10.33 -12.11 5.78
CA PRO A 107 11.07 -12.59 4.61
C PRO A 107 12.48 -13.02 4.99
N ALA A 108 12.99 -14.03 4.31
CA ALA A 108 14.41 -14.35 4.41
C ALA A 108 15.24 -13.30 3.67
N ARG A 109 16.54 -13.17 4.00
CA ARG A 109 17.45 -12.26 3.29
C ARG A 109 17.47 -12.55 1.80
N GLN A 110 17.46 -13.83 1.44
CA GLN A 110 17.34 -14.31 0.08
C GLN A 110 16.12 -15.22 -0.02
N THR A 111 15.10 -14.80 -0.75
CA THR A 111 13.90 -15.59 -0.99
C THR A 111 13.89 -16.05 -2.45
N TYR A 112 13.80 -17.36 -2.66
CA TYR A 112 13.67 -17.94 -4.00
C TYR A 112 12.23 -18.37 -4.24
N ALA A 113 11.58 -17.75 -5.20
CA ALA A 113 10.22 -18.05 -5.60
C ALA A 113 10.23 -18.70 -6.99
N VAL A 114 9.78 -19.93 -7.06
CA VAL A 114 9.76 -20.72 -8.30
C VAL A 114 8.32 -21.11 -8.63
N SER A 115 7.88 -20.81 -9.84
CA SER A 115 6.59 -21.23 -10.37
C SER A 115 6.77 -21.96 -11.70
N LEU A 116 6.28 -23.20 -11.79
CA LEU A 116 6.32 -23.95 -13.04
C LEU A 116 5.04 -23.76 -13.85
N LEU A 117 3.89 -24.10 -13.29
CA LEU A 117 2.55 -23.95 -13.90
C LEU A 117 1.64 -23.29 -12.87
N GLY A 118 1.46 -21.97 -12.98
CA GLY A 118 0.62 -21.22 -12.05
C GLY A 118 1.22 -19.90 -11.61
N GLY A 119 1.03 -19.52 -10.33
CA GLY A 119 1.44 -18.22 -9.85
C GLY A 119 2.02 -18.19 -8.46
N VAL A 120 2.86 -17.17 -8.21
CA VAL A 120 3.36 -16.82 -6.89
C VAL A 120 2.88 -15.41 -6.54
N GLU A 121 2.30 -15.24 -5.36
CA GLU A 121 1.95 -13.93 -4.82
C GLU A 121 2.73 -13.68 -3.53
N LEU A 122 3.53 -12.60 -3.53
CA LEU A 122 4.29 -12.17 -2.36
C LEU A 122 3.81 -10.79 -1.94
N ASP A 123 3.09 -10.75 -0.83
CA ASP A 123 2.55 -9.52 -0.26
C ASP A 123 3.43 -9.02 0.90
N PHE A 124 4.11 -7.92 0.65
CA PHE A 124 5.00 -7.27 1.62
C PHE A 124 4.35 -6.13 2.38
N ARG A 125 3.07 -5.86 2.18
CA ARG A 125 2.40 -4.71 2.83
C ARG A 125 2.44 -4.76 4.35
N GLU A 126 2.37 -5.97 4.90
CA GLU A 126 2.45 -6.22 6.35
C GLU A 126 3.68 -7.05 6.74
N ALA A 127 4.57 -7.29 5.79
CA ALA A 127 5.79 -8.05 6.05
C ALA A 127 6.74 -7.27 6.98
N LEU A 128 7.39 -8.01 7.87
CA LEU A 128 8.34 -7.45 8.83
C LEU A 128 9.76 -7.54 8.25
N LEU A 129 10.22 -6.47 7.63
CA LEU A 129 11.54 -6.38 7.02
C LEU A 129 12.62 -6.01 8.04
N SER A 130 13.84 -6.46 7.81
CA SER A 130 15.03 -6.03 8.54
C SER A 130 15.75 -4.89 7.82
N PRO A 131 16.64 -4.14 8.50
CA PRO A 131 17.52 -3.19 7.83
C PRO A 131 18.33 -3.84 6.72
N GLY A 132 18.64 -3.04 5.69
CA GLY A 132 19.42 -3.45 4.54
C GLY A 132 18.62 -4.17 3.46
N VAL A 133 19.30 -4.92 2.60
CA VAL A 133 18.72 -5.51 1.39
C VAL A 133 18.06 -6.85 1.67
N THR A 134 16.84 -7.03 1.17
CA THR A 134 16.13 -8.30 1.07
C THR A 134 16.02 -8.67 -0.40
N ASP A 135 16.70 -9.74 -0.82
CA ASP A 135 16.71 -10.21 -2.20
C ASP A 135 15.56 -11.22 -2.44
N VAL A 136 14.79 -11.00 -3.51
CA VAL A 136 13.75 -11.91 -3.99
C VAL A 136 14.08 -12.35 -5.39
N TRP A 137 14.39 -13.63 -5.55
CA TRP A 137 14.67 -14.25 -6.84
C TRP A 137 13.43 -14.97 -7.35
N ILE A 138 12.97 -14.62 -8.53
CA ILE A 138 11.75 -15.15 -9.13
C ILE A 138 12.06 -15.88 -10.40
N PHE A 139 11.60 -17.13 -10.46
CA PHE A 139 11.70 -17.96 -11.65
C PHE A 139 10.30 -18.48 -11.99
N THR A 140 9.74 -18.03 -13.09
CA THR A 140 8.44 -18.49 -13.58
C THR A 140 8.55 -19.07 -14.99
N ALA A 141 8.05 -20.29 -15.16
CA ALA A 141 8.04 -20.96 -16.45
C ALA A 141 6.75 -20.65 -17.23
N LEU A 142 5.59 -21.07 -16.71
CA LEU A 142 4.27 -20.86 -17.32
C LEU A 142 3.34 -20.25 -16.26
N GLY A 143 3.12 -18.94 -16.34
CA GLY A 143 2.31 -18.21 -15.39
C GLY A 143 2.94 -16.91 -14.94
N GLY A 144 2.77 -16.53 -13.67
CA GLY A 144 3.24 -15.23 -13.23
C GLY A 144 3.64 -15.16 -11.76
N ALA A 145 4.28 -14.04 -11.43
CA ALA A 145 4.50 -13.67 -10.04
C ALA A 145 3.99 -12.24 -9.81
N GLU A 146 3.25 -12.04 -8.73
CA GLU A 146 2.82 -10.74 -8.25
C GLU A 146 3.52 -10.42 -6.94
N ILE A 147 4.22 -9.30 -6.91
CA ILE A 147 4.86 -8.75 -5.73
C ILE A 147 4.14 -7.48 -5.35
N ILE A 148 3.53 -7.46 -4.16
CA ILE A 148 2.79 -6.33 -3.65
C ILE A 148 3.63 -5.71 -2.54
N VAL A 149 3.94 -4.43 -2.71
CA VAL A 149 4.78 -3.69 -1.77
C VAL A 149 4.03 -2.49 -1.20
N PRO A 150 4.29 -2.10 0.06
CA PRO A 150 3.71 -0.89 0.64
C PRO A 150 4.34 0.35 0.00
N PRO A 151 3.61 1.48 -0.04
CA PRO A 151 4.20 2.77 -0.36
C PRO A 151 5.33 3.12 0.61
N GLY A 152 6.37 3.77 0.12
CA GLY A 152 7.53 4.15 0.93
C GLY A 152 8.61 3.08 1.10
N LEU A 153 8.37 1.84 0.67
CA LEU A 153 9.41 0.82 0.57
C LEU A 153 10.21 1.01 -0.72
N THR A 154 11.51 1.14 -0.59
CA THR A 154 12.40 1.20 -1.75
C THR A 154 12.47 -0.16 -2.43
N VAL A 155 12.20 -0.19 -3.73
CA VAL A 155 12.24 -1.42 -4.54
C VAL A 155 13.20 -1.23 -5.70
N GLU A 156 14.16 -2.13 -5.79
CA GLU A 156 15.01 -2.30 -6.96
C GLU A 156 14.53 -3.52 -7.74
N SER A 157 14.23 -3.38 -9.01
CA SER A 157 13.78 -4.51 -9.82
C SER A 157 14.63 -4.67 -11.07
N ASP A 158 15.13 -5.90 -11.27
CA ASP A 158 15.97 -6.27 -12.40
C ASP A 158 15.61 -7.70 -12.83
N GLY A 159 15.03 -7.83 -14.01
CA GLY A 159 14.58 -9.13 -14.49
C GLY A 159 14.33 -9.18 -15.98
N VAL A 160 14.32 -10.39 -16.51
CA VAL A 160 14.13 -10.67 -17.93
C VAL A 160 12.86 -11.49 -18.12
N ALA A 161 12.05 -11.11 -19.11
CA ALA A 161 10.94 -11.91 -19.60
C ALA A 161 11.19 -12.28 -21.07
N ILE A 162 11.03 -13.57 -21.41
CA ILE A 162 11.25 -14.03 -22.79
C ILE A 162 9.97 -13.87 -23.61
N LEU A 163 8.84 -14.41 -23.14
CA LEU A 163 7.52 -14.23 -23.75
C LEU A 163 6.56 -13.74 -22.67
N GLY A 164 6.49 -12.42 -22.51
CA GLY A 164 5.69 -11.76 -21.48
C GLY A 164 6.29 -10.43 -21.03
N GLY A 165 6.13 -10.08 -19.75
CA GLY A 165 6.61 -8.83 -19.20
C GLY A 165 7.22 -8.96 -17.81
N PHE A 166 8.21 -8.13 -17.53
CA PHE A 166 8.70 -7.86 -16.19
C PHE A 166 8.41 -6.38 -15.92
N GLU A 167 7.35 -6.12 -15.15
CA GLU A 167 6.88 -4.76 -14.93
C GLU A 167 7.10 -4.34 -13.48
N HIS A 168 7.82 -3.24 -13.31
CA HIS A 168 7.87 -2.52 -12.05
C HIS A 168 7.18 -1.18 -12.23
N ARG A 169 6.15 -0.96 -11.44
CA ARG A 169 5.41 0.33 -11.43
C ARG A 169 5.91 1.16 -10.27
N GLU A 170 6.96 1.92 -10.53
CA GLU A 170 7.56 2.82 -9.55
C GLU A 170 6.55 3.85 -9.01
N GLU A 171 6.46 3.94 -7.69
CA GLU A 171 6.09 5.18 -7.00
C GLU A 171 7.39 5.77 -6.47
N ALA A 172 7.74 6.94 -7.02
CA ALA A 172 8.99 7.63 -6.71
C ALA A 172 9.05 8.04 -5.23
N THR A 173 9.59 7.18 -4.41
CA THR A 173 9.98 7.49 -3.03
C THR A 173 11.41 7.00 -2.86
N LEU A 174 12.36 7.91 -3.09
CA LEU A 174 13.75 7.67 -2.70
C LEU A 174 13.82 7.85 -1.19
N ASN A 175 13.94 6.75 -0.47
CA ASN A 175 14.30 6.80 0.94
C ASN A 175 15.81 6.99 1.02
N THR A 176 16.24 8.11 1.58
CA THR A 176 17.66 8.46 1.74
C THR A 176 18.27 7.92 3.04
N ASP A 177 17.49 7.21 3.86
CA ASP A 177 17.97 6.59 5.09
C ASP A 177 18.81 5.34 4.74
N PRO A 178 20.11 5.29 5.08
CA PRO A 178 20.97 4.15 4.78
C PRO A 178 20.55 2.86 5.51
N ASP A 179 19.81 2.95 6.61
CA ASP A 179 19.29 1.81 7.37
C ASP A 179 17.88 1.39 6.93
N ALA A 180 17.30 2.09 5.95
CA ALA A 180 16.01 1.71 5.43
C ALA A 180 16.06 0.35 4.72
N PRO A 181 15.02 -0.47 4.88
CA PRO A 181 14.93 -1.72 4.14
C PRO A 181 14.76 -1.47 2.64
N VAL A 182 15.51 -2.23 1.85
CA VAL A 182 15.43 -2.24 0.39
C VAL A 182 14.99 -3.62 -0.07
N LEU A 183 13.94 -3.70 -0.86
CA LEU A 183 13.51 -4.92 -1.51
C LEU A 183 14.09 -5.00 -2.92
N ARG A 184 14.95 -5.97 -3.16
CA ARG A 184 15.52 -6.20 -4.49
C ARG A 184 14.86 -7.41 -5.13
N VAL A 185 14.14 -7.18 -6.24
CA VAL A 185 13.43 -8.20 -6.99
C VAL A 185 14.18 -8.50 -8.27
N ARG A 186 14.60 -9.76 -8.44
CA ARG A 186 15.31 -10.23 -9.63
C ARG A 186 14.67 -11.50 -10.15
N GLY A 187 14.80 -11.76 -11.44
CA GLY A 187 14.34 -13.03 -11.94
C GLY A 187 14.19 -13.18 -13.43
N LEU A 188 13.62 -14.33 -13.78
CA LEU A 188 13.39 -14.74 -15.15
C LEU A 188 11.94 -15.26 -15.29
N ALA A 189 11.22 -14.71 -16.26
CA ALA A 189 9.93 -15.24 -16.71
C ALA A 189 10.05 -15.80 -18.13
N LEU A 190 9.70 -17.07 -18.33
CA LEU A 190 9.73 -17.68 -19.66
C LEU A 190 8.46 -17.37 -20.45
N LEU A 191 7.30 -17.83 -19.98
CA LEU A 191 5.98 -17.61 -20.57
C LEU A 191 5.05 -17.03 -19.50
N GLY A 192 4.88 -15.72 -19.50
CA GLY A 192 4.08 -15.01 -18.51
C GLY A 192 4.78 -13.76 -18.01
N GLY A 193 4.59 -13.40 -16.74
CA GLY A 193 5.12 -12.13 -16.27
C GLY A 193 5.38 -12.05 -14.78
N VAL A 194 6.14 -11.03 -14.42
CA VAL A 194 6.36 -10.60 -13.06
C VAL A 194 5.86 -9.16 -12.94
N GLU A 195 4.96 -8.91 -12.03
CA GLU A 195 4.45 -7.57 -11.74
C GLU A 195 4.83 -7.17 -10.29
N VAL A 196 5.54 -6.05 -10.17
CA VAL A 196 5.79 -5.41 -8.88
C VAL A 196 4.88 -4.19 -8.76
N SER A 197 4.00 -4.17 -7.77
CA SER A 197 3.00 -3.13 -7.62
C SER A 197 2.94 -2.56 -6.21
N HIS A 198 2.90 -1.22 -6.10
CA HIS A 198 2.73 -0.53 -4.82
C HIS A 198 1.23 -0.43 -4.50
N ARG A 199 0.84 -0.92 -3.31
CA ARG A 199 -0.54 -0.83 -2.81
C ARG A 199 -0.55 -0.48 -1.32
N TYR A 200 -1.52 0.32 -0.90
CA TYR A 200 -1.75 0.58 0.52
C TYR A 200 -2.30 -0.67 1.24
N PRO A 201 -2.11 -0.80 2.55
CA PRO A 201 -2.78 -1.83 3.34
C PRO A 201 -4.28 -1.81 3.08
N GLY A 202 -4.88 -2.98 2.81
CA GLY A 202 -6.31 -3.11 2.46
C GLY A 202 -6.70 -2.69 1.04
N GLU A 203 -5.81 -2.04 0.28
CA GLU A 203 -6.12 -1.58 -1.08
C GLU A 203 -6.24 -2.75 -2.06
N THR A 204 -7.37 -2.80 -2.81
CA THR A 204 -7.57 -3.78 -3.87
C THR A 204 -6.85 -3.36 -5.16
N PRO A 205 -6.61 -4.29 -6.12
CA PRO A 205 -6.05 -3.94 -7.44
C PRO A 205 -6.84 -2.86 -8.18
N ARG A 206 -8.17 -2.86 -8.00
CA ARG A 206 -9.07 -1.87 -8.62
C ARG A 206 -8.88 -0.48 -8.01
N ASP A 207 -8.76 -0.41 -6.69
CA ASP A 207 -8.56 0.85 -5.96
C ASP A 207 -7.19 1.45 -6.28
N ALA A 208 -6.14 0.65 -6.30
CA ALA A 208 -4.81 1.07 -6.70
C ALA A 208 -4.79 1.63 -8.13
N LYS A 209 -5.50 1.00 -9.07
CA LYS A 209 -5.64 1.50 -10.44
C LYS A 209 -6.40 2.83 -10.50
N ARG A 210 -7.47 2.97 -9.72
CA ARG A 210 -8.26 4.21 -9.61
C ARG A 210 -7.42 5.34 -9.02
N ARG A 211 -6.71 5.10 -7.92
CA ARG A 211 -5.79 6.05 -7.28
C ARG A 211 -4.75 6.58 -8.28
N ARG A 212 -4.02 5.68 -8.92
CA ARG A 212 -2.99 6.03 -9.92
C ARG A 212 -3.54 6.87 -11.08
N ARG A 213 -4.75 6.58 -11.54
CA ARG A 213 -5.41 7.36 -12.59
C ARG A 213 -5.72 8.80 -12.13
N LEU A 214 -6.17 8.96 -10.88
CA LEU A 214 -6.45 10.26 -10.29
C LEU A 214 -5.15 11.07 -10.09
N ASP A 215 -4.08 10.44 -9.62
CA ASP A 215 -2.79 11.08 -9.41
C ASP A 215 -2.16 11.54 -10.72
N ARG A 216 -2.25 10.73 -11.78
CA ARG A 216 -1.84 11.17 -13.13
C ARG A 216 -2.64 12.38 -13.61
N LYS A 217 -3.94 12.41 -13.35
CA LYS A 217 -4.78 13.55 -13.73
C LYS A 217 -4.40 14.80 -12.95
N LYS A 218 -4.16 14.69 -11.65
CA LYS A 218 -3.69 15.80 -10.81
C LYS A 218 -2.34 16.34 -11.29
N ARG A 219 -1.35 15.48 -11.51
CA ARG A 219 -0.01 15.89 -12.02
C ARG A 219 -0.09 16.57 -13.38
N ARG A 220 -1.00 16.12 -14.27
CA ARG A 220 -1.21 16.77 -15.57
C ARG A 220 -1.83 18.16 -15.43
N LEU A 221 -2.75 18.35 -14.50
CA LEU A 221 -3.40 19.62 -14.25
C LEU A 221 -2.40 20.63 -13.62
N SER A 222 -1.67 20.21 -12.60
CA SER A 222 -0.66 21.08 -11.95
C SER A 222 0.46 21.48 -12.91
N ARG A 223 0.88 20.58 -13.80
CA ARG A 223 1.87 20.94 -14.84
C ARG A 223 1.33 21.98 -15.83
N LYS A 224 0.09 21.82 -16.30
CA LYS A 224 -0.55 22.80 -17.20
C LYS A 224 -0.75 24.16 -16.54
N GLU A 225 -1.01 24.17 -15.23
CA GLU A 225 -1.16 25.39 -14.45
C GLU A 225 0.18 26.10 -14.28
N ALA A 226 1.25 25.36 -13.99
CA ALA A 226 2.61 25.89 -13.94
C ALA A 226 3.10 26.46 -15.30
N GLU A 227 2.80 25.77 -16.41
CA GLU A 227 3.08 26.24 -17.76
C GLU A 227 2.33 27.54 -18.08
N ARG A 228 1.08 27.68 -17.66
CA ARG A 228 0.29 28.91 -17.85
C ARG A 228 0.80 30.11 -17.04
N LEU A 229 1.33 29.85 -15.84
CA LEU A 229 1.89 30.89 -14.97
C LEU A 229 3.29 31.30 -15.40
N GLY A 230 4.06 30.42 -16.05
CA GLY A 230 5.39 30.70 -16.57
C GLY A 230 5.41 31.46 -17.93
N ASP A 231 4.32 31.36 -18.71
CA ASP A 231 4.22 32.01 -20.03
C ASP A 231 3.67 33.44 -19.95
N GLY A 232 3.42 33.94 -18.73
CA GLY A 232 2.86 35.29 -18.46
C GLY A 232 3.88 36.31 -17.92
N SER A 233 5.22 36.06 -18.02
CA SER A 233 6.26 36.97 -17.53
C SER A 233 7.17 37.45 -18.65
#